data_beaaf9ffdc420af2e2f652ed51a68e63
#
_entry.id   beaaf9ffdc420af2e2f652ed51a68e63
#
_cell.length_a   1.000
_cell.length_b   1.000
_cell.length_c   1.000
_cell.angle_alpha   90.00
_cell.angle_beta   90.00
_cell.angle_gamma   90.00
#
_symmetry.space_group_name_H-M   'P 1'
#
loop_
_entity.id
_entity.type
_entity.pdbx_description
1 polymer ?
#
loop_
_entity_poly.entity_id
_entity_poly.type
_entity_poly.pdbx_seq_one_letter_code
_entity_poly.pdbx_strand_id
1 'polypeptide(L)'
;ISTNLEGELVITSTDGSVIYSSKFPTAIVAASTEGNLLAAVSAENHIYLIDISQARTLMEYKSSEIYAVDSRVASPLFMDTLVIFPSLDGKIYIVQKDSARILRDVVVSSEQFFNNVTFLDVVGENMIAATAKKVLVINPQKTLYYDGEIKDVLTNNADIYIFKKDGVVIKTDLKLQKKNEAHFKFAIFSGAAITANNLFIVEKTGYVIKTDLNLSNPKIYEFDTEIKDKNFMGANAFYYD
;
A
#
# COMPACT_ATOMS: atom_id res chain seq x y z
N ILE A 1 -15.28 1.85 -2.14
CA ILE A 1 -15.43 0.73 -1.19
C ILE A 1 -15.33 1.31 0.21
N SER A 2 -16.29 0.99 1.08
CA SER A 2 -16.27 1.31 2.50
C SER A 2 -16.33 0.02 3.33
N THR A 3 -15.63 0.00 4.46
CA THR A 3 -15.58 -1.12 5.38
C THR A 3 -15.72 -0.63 6.82
N ASN A 4 -16.16 -1.49 7.73
CA ASN A 4 -16.20 -1.19 9.16
C ASN A 4 -15.54 -2.29 10.00
N LEU A 5 -15.43 -2.06 11.29
CA LEU A 5 -14.78 -2.99 12.23
C LEU A 5 -15.61 -4.27 12.45
N GLU A 6 -16.90 -4.27 12.11
CA GLU A 6 -17.81 -5.40 12.24
C GLU A 6 -17.78 -6.35 11.03
N GLY A 7 -16.91 -6.07 10.05
CA GLY A 7 -16.73 -6.87 8.84
C GLY A 7 -17.71 -6.55 7.72
N GLU A 8 -18.45 -5.46 7.81
CA GLU A 8 -19.29 -5.04 6.69
C GLU A 8 -18.46 -4.37 5.61
N LEU A 9 -18.68 -4.74 4.36
CA LEU A 9 -18.08 -4.14 3.18
C LEU A 9 -19.20 -3.73 2.22
N VAL A 10 -19.15 -2.48 1.77
CA VAL A 10 -20.10 -1.92 0.80
C VAL A 10 -19.33 -1.30 -0.37
N ILE A 11 -19.74 -1.65 -1.58
CA ILE A 11 -19.27 -1.02 -2.82
C ILE A 11 -20.39 -0.14 -3.35
N THR A 12 -20.11 1.14 -3.51
CA THR A 12 -21.05 2.11 -4.09
C THR A 12 -20.53 2.63 -5.43
N SER A 13 -21.42 2.94 -6.34
CA SER A 13 -21.14 3.70 -7.55
C SER A 13 -20.89 5.17 -7.23
N THR A 14 -20.50 5.95 -8.23
CA THR A 14 -20.24 7.39 -8.09
C THR A 14 -21.51 8.21 -7.81
N ASP A 15 -22.69 7.68 -8.12
CA ASP A 15 -24.01 8.28 -7.81
C ASP A 15 -24.52 7.89 -6.41
N GLY A 16 -23.76 7.07 -5.65
CA GLY A 16 -24.11 6.62 -4.32
C GLY A 16 -24.97 5.35 -4.27
N SER A 17 -25.36 4.76 -5.40
CA SER A 17 -26.09 3.51 -5.39
C SER A 17 -25.21 2.34 -4.95
N VAL A 18 -25.78 1.40 -4.17
CA VAL A 18 -25.04 0.22 -3.71
C VAL A 18 -24.94 -0.80 -4.83
N ILE A 19 -23.71 -1.13 -5.23
CA ILE A 19 -23.39 -2.15 -6.23
C ILE A 19 -23.32 -3.54 -5.59
N TYR A 20 -22.70 -3.61 -4.41
CA TYR A 20 -22.46 -4.85 -3.69
C TYR A 20 -22.36 -4.57 -2.20
N SER A 21 -22.88 -5.50 -1.38
CA SER A 21 -22.71 -5.47 0.08
C SER A 21 -22.55 -6.89 0.60
N SER A 22 -21.64 -7.06 1.54
CA SER A 22 -21.41 -8.36 2.21
C SER A 22 -20.90 -8.15 3.61
N LYS A 23 -21.08 -9.17 4.46
CA LYS A 23 -20.53 -9.22 5.81
C LYS A 23 -19.53 -10.37 5.91
N PHE A 24 -18.32 -10.03 6.30
CA PHE A 24 -17.22 -10.96 6.53
C PHE A 24 -17.14 -11.33 8.02
N PRO A 25 -16.49 -12.44 8.38
CA PRO A 25 -16.31 -12.84 9.78
C PRO A 25 -15.55 -11.80 10.61
N THR A 26 -14.64 -11.05 9.97
CA THR A 26 -13.81 -10.02 10.61
C THR A 26 -13.66 -8.80 9.70
N ALA A 27 -13.18 -7.68 10.25
CA ALA A 27 -12.96 -6.45 9.50
C ALA A 27 -12.11 -6.68 8.24
N ILE A 28 -12.49 -6.04 7.13
CA ILE A 28 -11.67 -5.98 5.93
C ILE A 28 -10.77 -4.76 6.03
N VAL A 29 -9.45 -4.99 5.97
CA VAL A 29 -8.42 -3.96 6.17
C VAL A 29 -7.86 -3.42 4.86
N ALA A 30 -8.02 -4.16 3.76
CA ALA A 30 -7.65 -3.70 2.42
C ALA A 30 -8.55 -4.36 1.37
N ALA A 31 -8.95 -3.61 0.36
CA ALA A 31 -9.75 -4.13 -0.74
C ALA A 31 -9.57 -3.33 -2.03
N SER A 32 -9.73 -3.98 -3.16
CA SER A 32 -9.78 -3.35 -4.49
C SER A 32 -10.73 -4.13 -5.42
N THR A 33 -11.17 -3.47 -6.50
CA THR A 33 -12.06 -4.07 -7.49
C THR A 33 -11.54 -3.87 -8.90
N GLU A 34 -11.80 -4.85 -9.75
CA GLU A 34 -11.64 -4.74 -11.20
C GLU A 34 -12.78 -5.49 -11.90
N GLY A 35 -13.59 -4.77 -12.68
CA GLY A 35 -14.81 -5.33 -13.28
C GLY A 35 -15.74 -5.91 -12.21
N ASN A 36 -16.05 -7.19 -12.33
CA ASN A 36 -16.90 -7.91 -11.37
C ASN A 36 -16.10 -8.62 -10.26
N LEU A 37 -14.81 -8.41 -10.16
CA LEU A 37 -13.98 -9.03 -9.13
C LEU A 37 -13.73 -8.06 -7.98
N LEU A 38 -13.89 -8.54 -6.77
CA LEU A 38 -13.44 -7.94 -5.51
C LEU A 38 -12.31 -8.78 -4.93
N ALA A 39 -11.18 -8.16 -4.68
CA ALA A 39 -10.08 -8.72 -3.91
C ALA A 39 -10.04 -8.05 -2.54
N ALA A 40 -9.99 -8.82 -1.46
CA ALA A 40 -10.03 -8.29 -0.10
C ALA A 40 -9.07 -9.03 0.83
N VAL A 41 -8.59 -8.32 1.85
CA VAL A 41 -7.75 -8.84 2.94
C VAL A 41 -8.43 -8.52 4.27
N SER A 42 -8.61 -9.52 5.11
CA SER A 42 -9.21 -9.34 6.44
C SER A 42 -8.17 -9.10 7.54
N ALA A 43 -8.63 -8.59 8.68
CA ALA A 43 -7.81 -8.38 9.87
C ALA A 43 -7.21 -9.68 10.46
N GLU A 44 -7.77 -10.84 10.13
CA GLU A 44 -7.22 -12.16 10.51
C GLU A 44 -6.33 -12.79 9.44
N ASN A 45 -5.88 -11.99 8.47
CA ASN A 45 -4.99 -12.43 7.39
C ASN A 45 -5.61 -13.45 6.44
N HIS A 46 -6.95 -13.37 6.23
CA HIS A 46 -7.61 -14.07 5.13
C HIS A 46 -7.57 -13.20 3.88
N ILE A 47 -7.32 -13.82 2.74
CA ILE A 47 -7.46 -13.20 1.43
C ILE A 47 -8.67 -13.79 0.70
N TYR A 48 -9.46 -12.93 0.07
CA TYR A 48 -10.70 -13.29 -0.63
C TYR A 48 -10.65 -12.78 -2.06
N LEU A 49 -11.03 -13.65 -3.00
CA LEU A 49 -11.40 -13.26 -4.35
C LEU A 49 -12.88 -13.58 -4.57
N ILE A 50 -13.68 -12.58 -4.94
CA ILE A 50 -15.12 -12.68 -4.97
C ILE A 50 -15.63 -12.15 -6.31
N ASP A 51 -16.56 -12.88 -6.92
CA ASP A 51 -17.40 -12.41 -8.02
C ASP A 51 -18.58 -11.65 -7.44
N ILE A 52 -18.57 -10.32 -7.54
CA ILE A 52 -19.61 -9.44 -6.98
C ILE A 52 -20.92 -9.53 -7.78
N SER A 53 -20.87 -9.88 -9.07
CA SER A 53 -22.09 -10.03 -9.90
C SER A 53 -22.92 -11.25 -9.52
N GLN A 54 -22.26 -12.29 -9.02
CA GLN A 54 -22.90 -13.53 -8.57
C GLN A 54 -22.95 -13.64 -7.03
N ALA A 55 -22.42 -12.66 -6.31
CA ALA A 55 -22.21 -12.69 -4.85
C ALA A 55 -21.53 -14.00 -4.39
N ARG A 56 -20.54 -14.47 -5.15
CA ARG A 56 -19.89 -15.77 -4.94
C ARG A 56 -18.42 -15.61 -4.61
N THR A 57 -18.00 -16.21 -3.51
CA THR A 57 -16.57 -16.37 -3.17
C THR A 57 -15.93 -17.39 -4.12
N LEU A 58 -14.94 -16.91 -4.90
CA LEU A 58 -14.17 -17.73 -5.82
C LEU A 58 -12.98 -18.39 -5.10
N MET A 59 -12.37 -17.67 -4.15
CA MET A 59 -11.27 -18.14 -3.34
C MET A 59 -11.33 -17.48 -1.95
N GLU A 60 -11.07 -18.29 -0.95
CA GLU A 60 -10.72 -17.86 0.41
C GLU A 60 -9.48 -18.62 0.83
N TYR A 61 -8.50 -17.92 1.36
CA TYR A 61 -7.26 -18.53 1.85
C TYR A 61 -6.81 -17.81 3.12
N LYS A 62 -6.57 -18.57 4.19
CA LYS A 62 -5.99 -18.08 5.44
C LYS A 62 -4.48 -18.20 5.38
N SER A 63 -3.77 -17.08 5.51
CA SER A 63 -2.33 -17.07 5.66
C SER A 63 -1.90 -17.36 7.10
N SER A 64 -0.64 -17.14 7.43
CA SER A 64 -0.10 -17.42 8.76
C SER A 64 -0.72 -16.53 9.83
N GLU A 65 -0.64 -16.97 11.07
CA GLU A 65 -1.02 -16.12 12.23
C GLU A 65 -0.19 -14.84 12.28
N ILE A 66 -0.81 -13.79 12.78
CA ILE A 66 -0.22 -12.47 12.94
C ILE A 66 -0.27 -12.06 14.41
N TYR A 67 0.70 -11.25 14.83
CA TYR A 67 0.78 -10.78 16.23
C TYR A 67 0.47 -9.28 16.34
N ALA A 68 1.19 -8.46 15.59
CA ALA A 68 0.97 -7.02 15.53
C ALA A 68 1.23 -6.51 14.12
N VAL A 69 0.39 -5.60 13.64
CA VAL A 69 0.44 -5.03 12.28
C VAL A 69 0.57 -3.51 12.33
N ASP A 70 1.18 -2.93 11.31
CA ASP A 70 1.11 -1.49 11.06
C ASP A 70 -0.33 -1.15 10.63
N SER A 71 -0.79 0.05 10.95
CA SER A 71 -2.13 0.53 10.58
C SER A 71 -2.34 0.63 9.05
N ARG A 72 -1.26 0.70 8.29
CA ARG A 72 -1.29 0.74 6.82
C ARG A 72 -1.19 -0.67 6.26
N VAL A 73 -2.10 -1.00 5.36
CA VAL A 73 -2.09 -2.25 4.59
C VAL A 73 -2.21 -1.88 3.12
N ALA A 74 -1.33 -2.42 2.28
CA ALA A 74 -1.44 -2.25 0.84
C ALA A 74 -2.76 -2.85 0.32
N SER A 75 -3.35 -2.23 -0.69
CA SER A 75 -4.51 -2.82 -1.37
C SER A 75 -4.07 -3.93 -2.32
N PRO A 76 -4.90 -4.97 -2.52
CA PRO A 76 -4.69 -5.94 -3.59
C PRO A 76 -4.57 -5.25 -4.95
N LEU A 77 -3.71 -5.78 -5.82
CA LEU A 77 -3.44 -5.22 -7.14
C LEU A 77 -3.91 -6.19 -8.24
N PHE A 78 -4.74 -5.69 -9.14
CA PHE A 78 -5.13 -6.43 -10.32
C PHE A 78 -4.15 -6.18 -11.48
N MET A 79 -3.76 -7.25 -12.16
CA MET A 79 -2.91 -7.22 -13.35
C MET A 79 -3.48 -8.21 -14.35
N ASP A 80 -3.57 -7.88 -15.63
CA ASP A 80 -4.04 -8.76 -16.71
C ASP A 80 -4.82 -10.02 -16.25
N THR A 81 -4.11 -11.14 -16.12
CA THR A 81 -4.67 -12.45 -15.69
C THR A 81 -4.46 -12.75 -14.20
N LEU A 82 -3.84 -11.84 -13.45
CA LEU A 82 -3.41 -12.07 -12.06
C LEU A 82 -4.05 -11.08 -11.09
N VAL A 83 -4.17 -11.52 -9.85
CA VAL A 83 -4.39 -10.67 -8.68
C VAL A 83 -3.24 -10.88 -7.71
N ILE A 84 -2.66 -9.80 -7.23
CA ILE A 84 -1.59 -9.83 -6.23
C ILE A 84 -2.16 -9.37 -4.90
N PHE A 85 -2.15 -10.25 -3.92
CA PHE A 85 -2.65 -9.95 -2.59
C PHE A 85 -1.48 -9.65 -1.64
N PRO A 86 -1.49 -8.51 -0.95
CA PRO A 86 -0.64 -8.29 0.20
C PRO A 86 -1.14 -9.12 1.38
N SER A 87 -0.25 -9.55 2.27
CA SER A 87 -0.64 -10.21 3.50
C SER A 87 -0.18 -9.44 4.73
N LEU A 88 -0.69 -9.82 5.89
CA LEU A 88 -0.33 -9.22 7.16
C LEU A 88 0.88 -9.90 7.82
N ASP A 89 1.38 -11.00 7.26
CA ASP A 89 2.54 -11.76 7.71
C ASP A 89 3.79 -11.57 6.82
N GLY A 90 3.81 -10.53 5.98
CA GLY A 90 4.99 -10.16 5.18
C GLY A 90 5.16 -10.91 3.88
N LYS A 91 4.09 -11.49 3.37
CA LYS A 91 4.07 -12.16 2.07
C LYS A 91 3.18 -11.44 1.07
N ILE A 92 3.36 -11.76 -0.17
CA ILE A 92 2.42 -11.45 -1.25
C ILE A 92 2.02 -12.76 -1.91
N TYR A 93 0.74 -12.90 -2.24
CA TYR A 93 0.19 -14.07 -2.94
C TYR A 93 -0.17 -13.69 -4.36
N ILE A 94 0.31 -14.44 -5.33
CA ILE A 94 0.01 -14.27 -6.75
C ILE A 94 -1.06 -15.29 -7.12
N VAL A 95 -2.23 -14.79 -7.50
CA VAL A 95 -3.43 -15.58 -7.76
C VAL A 95 -3.83 -15.42 -9.23
N GLN A 96 -4.14 -16.52 -9.89
CA GLN A 96 -4.71 -16.53 -11.23
C GLN A 96 -6.20 -16.17 -11.17
N LYS A 97 -6.64 -15.12 -11.90
CA LYS A 97 -8.03 -14.64 -11.89
C LYS A 97 -9.05 -15.73 -12.28
N ASP A 98 -8.83 -16.37 -13.41
CA ASP A 98 -9.82 -17.28 -14.02
C ASP A 98 -10.05 -18.54 -13.21
N SER A 99 -8.98 -19.10 -12.63
CA SER A 99 -9.05 -20.34 -11.85
C SER A 99 -9.16 -20.11 -10.34
N ALA A 100 -9.00 -18.86 -9.90
CA ALA A 100 -8.94 -18.47 -8.49
C ALA A 100 -7.92 -19.30 -7.68
N ARG A 101 -6.77 -19.63 -8.30
CA ARG A 101 -5.73 -20.48 -7.69
C ARG A 101 -4.51 -19.66 -7.35
N ILE A 102 -3.96 -19.87 -6.16
CA ILE A 102 -2.66 -19.34 -5.77
C ILE A 102 -1.60 -20.04 -6.62
N LEU A 103 -0.85 -19.26 -7.39
CA LEU A 103 0.26 -19.74 -8.21
C LEU A 103 1.55 -19.86 -7.39
N ARG A 104 1.80 -18.87 -6.56
CA ARG A 104 2.94 -18.80 -5.63
C ARG A 104 2.75 -17.73 -4.59
N ASP A 105 3.53 -17.81 -3.53
CA ASP A 105 3.77 -16.72 -2.60
C ASP A 105 5.22 -16.21 -2.72
N VAL A 106 5.45 -14.99 -2.26
CA VAL A 106 6.76 -14.36 -2.18
C VAL A 106 6.92 -13.71 -0.81
N VAL A 107 7.99 -14.06 -0.12
CA VAL A 107 8.32 -13.47 1.17
C VAL A 107 8.99 -12.11 0.94
N VAL A 108 8.34 -11.05 1.39
CA VAL A 108 8.88 -9.68 1.42
C VAL A 108 9.76 -9.51 2.64
N SER A 109 9.26 -9.94 3.79
CA SER A 109 9.95 -9.88 5.08
C SER A 109 9.48 -11.03 5.98
N SER A 110 10.30 -11.44 6.94
CA SER A 110 10.02 -12.49 7.92
C SER A 110 10.11 -12.02 9.36
N GLU A 111 9.89 -10.73 9.59
CA GLU A 111 9.83 -10.16 10.93
C GLU A 111 8.63 -10.70 11.70
N GLN A 112 8.75 -10.80 13.02
CA GLN A 112 7.67 -11.31 13.88
C GLN A 112 6.54 -10.29 14.08
N PHE A 113 6.88 -9.00 14.13
CA PHE A 113 5.95 -7.91 14.42
C PHE A 113 6.01 -6.84 13.33
N PHE A 114 4.87 -6.19 13.07
CA PHE A 114 4.75 -5.12 12.08
C PHE A 114 5.27 -5.53 10.70
N ASN A 115 4.96 -6.76 10.31
CA ASN A 115 5.46 -7.38 9.09
C ASN A 115 4.49 -7.31 7.91
N ASN A 116 3.32 -6.72 8.12
CA ASN A 116 2.34 -6.60 7.03
C ASN A 116 2.89 -5.79 5.86
N VAL A 117 2.46 -6.18 4.67
CA VAL A 117 2.78 -5.45 3.44
C VAL A 117 2.03 -4.12 3.45
N THR A 118 2.77 -3.03 3.52
CA THR A 118 2.23 -1.65 3.62
C THR A 118 2.18 -0.93 2.28
N PHE A 119 2.91 -1.44 1.28
CA PHE A 119 2.97 -0.90 -0.08
C PHE A 119 3.08 -2.03 -1.10
N LEU A 120 2.37 -1.89 -2.22
CA LEU A 120 2.40 -2.81 -3.35
C LEU A 120 2.11 -2.03 -4.64
N ASP A 121 2.98 -2.16 -5.62
CA ASP A 121 2.82 -1.56 -6.95
C ASP A 121 3.55 -2.38 -8.01
N VAL A 122 3.25 -2.13 -9.29
CA VAL A 122 3.93 -2.72 -10.43
C VAL A 122 4.30 -1.64 -11.44
N VAL A 123 5.58 -1.57 -11.75
CA VAL A 123 6.15 -0.63 -12.73
C VAL A 123 6.85 -1.42 -13.83
N GLY A 124 6.22 -1.49 -15.00
CA GLY A 124 6.65 -2.39 -16.07
C GLY A 124 6.64 -3.85 -15.60
N GLU A 125 7.79 -4.53 -15.71
CA GLU A 125 7.94 -5.92 -15.25
C GLU A 125 8.39 -6.04 -13.77
N ASN A 126 8.51 -4.92 -13.06
CA ASN A 126 8.98 -4.89 -11.69
C ASN A 126 7.80 -4.78 -10.72
N MET A 127 7.64 -5.75 -9.86
CA MET A 127 6.75 -5.69 -8.72
C MET A 127 7.51 -5.11 -7.52
N ILE A 128 6.95 -4.07 -6.91
CA ILE A 128 7.51 -3.39 -5.75
C ILE A 128 6.60 -3.63 -4.56
N ALA A 129 7.14 -4.14 -3.47
CA ALA A 129 6.40 -4.32 -2.22
C ALA A 129 7.23 -3.83 -1.04
N ALA A 130 6.57 -3.34 -0.01
CA ALA A 130 7.27 -2.94 1.21
C ALA A 130 6.53 -3.39 2.48
N THR A 131 7.32 -3.58 3.53
CA THR A 131 6.89 -3.68 4.92
C THR A 131 7.53 -2.54 5.73
N ALA A 132 7.27 -2.47 7.04
CA ALA A 132 7.90 -1.47 7.90
C ALA A 132 9.45 -1.57 7.96
N LYS A 133 10.04 -2.66 7.49
CA LYS A 133 11.49 -2.94 7.60
C LYS A 133 12.20 -3.18 6.27
N LYS A 134 11.47 -3.40 5.20
CA LYS A 134 12.06 -3.85 3.94
C LYS A 134 11.30 -3.33 2.73
N VAL A 135 12.02 -2.96 1.68
CA VAL A 135 11.48 -2.76 0.33
C VAL A 135 12.03 -3.87 -0.55
N LEU A 136 11.14 -4.51 -1.29
CA LEU A 136 11.42 -5.57 -2.26
C LEU A 136 11.14 -5.06 -3.67
N VAL A 137 12.04 -5.30 -4.60
CA VAL A 137 11.79 -5.19 -6.04
C VAL A 137 12.05 -6.56 -6.67
N ILE A 138 11.04 -7.09 -7.31
CA ILE A 138 11.08 -8.40 -7.97
C ILE A 138 10.78 -8.26 -9.45
N ASN A 139 11.60 -8.87 -10.30
CA ASN A 139 11.36 -9.02 -11.72
C ASN A 139 11.73 -10.44 -12.19
N PRO A 140 11.50 -10.84 -13.45
CA PRO A 140 11.76 -12.20 -13.92
C PRO A 140 13.21 -12.67 -13.73
N GLN A 141 14.19 -11.76 -13.67
CA GLN A 141 15.60 -12.10 -13.59
C GLN A 141 16.12 -12.15 -12.15
N LYS A 142 15.57 -11.31 -11.26
CA LYS A 142 16.12 -11.15 -9.90
C LYS A 142 15.15 -10.56 -8.91
N THR A 143 15.52 -10.74 -7.63
CA THR A 143 14.91 -10.10 -6.48
C THR A 143 15.94 -9.22 -5.80
N LEU A 144 15.57 -7.98 -5.48
CA LEU A 144 16.39 -6.99 -4.81
C LEU A 144 15.71 -6.54 -3.54
N TYR A 145 16.50 -6.22 -2.52
CA TYR A 145 16.04 -5.78 -1.22
C TYR A 145 16.74 -4.49 -0.79
N TYR A 146 15.99 -3.65 -0.10
CA TYR A 146 16.49 -2.53 0.69
C TYR A 146 15.99 -2.72 2.13
N ASP A 147 16.90 -2.78 3.09
CA ASP A 147 16.58 -2.91 4.51
C ASP A 147 16.63 -1.55 5.22
N GLY A 148 15.66 -1.27 6.08
CA GLY A 148 15.59 -0.01 6.83
C GLY A 148 14.29 0.16 7.59
N GLU A 149 14.22 1.22 8.41
CA GLU A 149 13.00 1.64 9.09
C GLU A 149 12.11 2.42 8.11
N ILE A 150 11.19 1.71 7.44
CA ILE A 150 10.36 2.28 6.39
C ILE A 150 9.09 2.86 7.01
N LYS A 151 8.78 4.09 6.67
CA LYS A 151 7.51 4.74 7.02
C LYS A 151 6.53 4.66 5.87
N ASP A 152 6.99 4.93 4.64
CA ASP A 152 6.15 4.89 3.44
C ASP A 152 6.98 4.66 2.18
N VAL A 153 6.33 4.30 1.09
CA VAL A 153 6.94 4.17 -0.24
C VAL A 153 6.02 4.78 -1.28
N LEU A 154 6.60 5.46 -2.27
CA LEU A 154 5.89 5.89 -3.47
C LEU A 154 6.70 5.50 -4.71
N THR A 155 6.02 5.22 -5.79
CA THR A 155 6.59 5.02 -7.12
C THR A 155 6.21 6.17 -8.05
N ASN A 156 7.11 6.55 -8.93
CA ASN A 156 6.82 7.47 -10.03
C ASN A 156 7.67 7.13 -11.24
N ASN A 157 7.05 6.63 -12.28
CA ASN A 157 7.74 6.05 -13.43
C ASN A 157 8.74 4.96 -12.99
N ALA A 158 10.04 5.16 -13.26
CA ALA A 158 11.10 4.23 -12.88
C ALA A 158 11.84 4.64 -11.58
N ASP A 159 11.26 5.51 -10.78
CA ASP A 159 11.82 5.95 -9.51
C ASP A 159 10.99 5.43 -8.34
N ILE A 160 11.68 5.06 -7.26
CA ILE A 160 11.09 4.67 -5.97
C ILE A 160 11.53 5.68 -4.92
N TYR A 161 10.57 6.24 -4.20
CA TYR A 161 10.80 7.13 -3.06
C TYR A 161 10.55 6.35 -1.77
N ILE A 162 11.57 6.20 -0.95
CA ILE A 162 11.52 5.48 0.33
C ILE A 162 11.55 6.51 1.45
N PHE A 163 10.47 6.61 2.21
CA PHE A 163 10.35 7.49 3.37
C PHE A 163 10.74 6.69 4.62
N LYS A 164 11.75 7.16 5.33
CA LYS A 164 12.23 6.52 6.55
C LYS A 164 11.64 7.17 7.80
N LYS A 165 11.58 6.41 8.89
CA LYS A 165 11.07 6.91 10.18
C LYS A 165 11.92 8.01 10.82
N ASP A 166 13.19 8.13 10.42
CA ASP A 166 14.13 9.15 10.89
C ASP A 166 14.07 10.49 10.11
N GLY A 167 13.06 10.67 9.27
CA GLY A 167 12.89 11.88 8.46
C GLY A 167 13.72 11.92 7.19
N VAL A 168 14.36 10.82 6.80
CA VAL A 168 15.09 10.71 5.54
C VAL A 168 14.15 10.24 4.43
N VAL A 169 14.24 10.87 3.26
CA VAL A 169 13.63 10.41 2.01
C VAL A 169 14.75 10.03 1.05
N ILE A 170 14.71 8.81 0.55
CA ILE A 170 15.68 8.29 -0.42
C ILE A 170 14.95 8.08 -1.75
N LYS A 171 15.49 8.63 -2.82
CA LYS A 171 15.09 8.34 -4.18
C LYS A 171 16.02 7.29 -4.78
N THR A 172 15.46 6.19 -5.29
CA THR A 172 16.21 5.12 -5.97
C THR A 172 15.65 4.88 -7.37
N ASP A 173 16.39 4.13 -8.18
CA ASP A 173 15.85 3.48 -9.37
C ASP A 173 15.19 2.13 -9.03
N LEU A 174 14.68 1.42 -10.06
CA LEU A 174 14.10 0.07 -9.91
C LEU A 174 15.14 -1.02 -9.58
N LYS A 175 16.44 -0.68 -9.54
CA LYS A 175 17.51 -1.56 -9.05
C LYS A 175 17.86 -1.26 -7.60
N LEU A 176 17.08 -0.40 -6.91
CA LEU A 176 17.34 0.10 -5.56
C LEU A 176 18.68 0.84 -5.43
N GLN A 177 19.22 1.36 -6.55
CA GLN A 177 20.40 2.21 -6.54
C GLN A 177 20.01 3.63 -6.18
N LYS A 178 20.61 4.17 -5.12
CA LYS A 178 20.32 5.53 -4.64
C LYS A 178 20.67 6.55 -5.72
N LYS A 179 19.71 7.39 -6.08
CA LYS A 179 19.87 8.55 -6.97
C LYS A 179 20.05 9.84 -6.17
N ASN A 180 19.17 10.06 -5.19
CA ASN A 180 19.15 11.26 -4.36
C ASN A 180 18.68 10.92 -2.95
N GLU A 181 18.92 11.86 -2.03
CA GLU A 181 18.50 11.77 -0.64
C GLU A 181 18.24 13.18 -0.09
N ALA A 182 17.21 13.31 0.74
CA ALA A 182 16.96 14.50 1.54
C ALA A 182 16.67 14.12 2.99
N HIS A 183 17.13 14.93 3.93
CA HIS A 183 16.89 14.72 5.35
C HIS A 183 16.09 15.91 5.91
N PHE A 184 14.85 15.65 6.28
CA PHE A 184 13.96 16.59 6.95
C PHE A 184 14.02 16.31 8.45
N LYS A 185 14.94 16.98 9.13
CA LYS A 185 15.18 16.76 10.57
C LYS A 185 13.89 16.93 11.37
N PHE A 186 13.64 16.00 12.28
CA PHE A 186 12.46 15.94 13.14
C PHE A 186 11.11 15.68 12.45
N ALA A 187 11.09 15.50 11.12
CA ALA A 187 9.85 15.19 10.41
C ALA A 187 9.37 13.77 10.71
N ILE A 188 8.11 13.66 11.11
CA ILE A 188 7.38 12.38 11.24
C ILE A 188 6.41 12.31 10.06
N PHE A 189 6.79 11.61 9.02
CA PHE A 189 5.99 11.52 7.80
C PHE A 189 4.62 10.88 8.08
N SER A 190 3.56 11.52 7.62
CA SER A 190 2.18 11.06 7.74
C SER A 190 1.64 10.53 6.41
N GLY A 191 1.99 11.18 5.32
CA GLY A 191 1.64 10.76 3.96
C GLY A 191 2.44 11.53 2.94
N ALA A 192 2.43 11.06 1.69
CA ALA A 192 3.09 11.76 0.59
C ALA A 192 2.34 11.54 -0.73
N ALA A 193 2.46 12.49 -1.65
CA ALA A 193 1.93 12.37 -3.00
C ALA A 193 2.83 13.06 -4.02
N ILE A 194 2.80 12.55 -5.24
CA ILE A 194 3.46 13.15 -6.39
C ILE A 194 2.40 13.74 -7.31
N THR A 195 2.54 15.01 -7.63
CA THR A 195 1.68 15.71 -8.59
C THR A 195 2.54 16.45 -9.60
N ALA A 196 2.37 16.16 -10.88
CA ALA A 196 3.19 16.71 -11.96
C ALA A 196 4.70 16.56 -11.65
N ASN A 197 5.41 17.65 -11.36
CA ASN A 197 6.85 17.68 -11.14
C ASN A 197 7.24 17.90 -9.67
N ASN A 198 6.31 17.74 -8.74
CA ASN A 198 6.56 17.99 -7.33
C ASN A 198 6.19 16.77 -6.47
N LEU A 199 6.97 16.56 -5.43
CA LEU A 199 6.67 15.69 -4.32
C LEU A 199 6.17 16.54 -3.15
N PHE A 200 5.00 16.19 -2.64
CA PHE A 200 4.41 16.77 -1.43
C PHE A 200 4.47 15.74 -0.33
N ILE A 201 5.00 16.13 0.81
CA ILE A 201 5.15 15.27 1.98
C ILE A 201 4.40 15.95 3.13
N VAL A 202 3.47 15.23 3.72
CA VAL A 202 2.73 15.70 4.88
C VAL A 202 3.39 15.17 6.14
N GLU A 203 3.62 16.07 7.08
CA GLU A 203 4.28 15.81 8.34
C GLU A 203 3.26 15.88 9.50
N LYS A 204 3.41 15.02 10.51
CA LYS A 204 2.42 14.80 11.57
C LYS A 204 2.15 16.04 12.43
N THR A 205 3.12 16.93 12.62
CA THR A 205 2.95 18.15 13.43
C THR A 205 2.34 19.34 12.67
N GLY A 206 1.84 19.09 11.44
CA GLY A 206 1.09 20.13 10.71
C GLY A 206 1.89 20.84 9.63
N TYR A 207 2.91 20.23 9.07
CA TYR A 207 3.66 20.80 7.96
C TYR A 207 3.48 20.02 6.66
N VAL A 208 3.50 20.76 5.54
CA VAL A 208 3.67 20.19 4.19
C VAL A 208 5.01 20.63 3.64
N ILE A 209 5.80 19.65 3.26
CA ILE A 209 7.07 19.85 2.58
C ILE A 209 6.83 19.61 1.09
N LYS A 210 7.07 20.63 0.27
CA LYS A 210 7.05 20.52 -1.20
C LYS A 210 8.47 20.51 -1.70
N THR A 211 8.84 19.51 -2.50
CA THR A 211 10.13 19.46 -3.21
C THR A 211 9.92 19.19 -4.70
N ASP A 212 10.96 19.37 -5.51
CA ASP A 212 10.97 18.75 -6.83
C ASP A 212 11.18 17.22 -6.74
N LEU A 213 11.04 16.52 -7.86
CA LEU A 213 11.21 15.06 -7.91
C LEU A 213 12.66 14.58 -7.67
N ASN A 214 13.62 15.49 -7.56
CA ASN A 214 14.99 15.19 -7.18
C ASN A 214 15.28 15.48 -5.70
N LEU A 215 14.24 15.71 -4.90
CA LEU A 215 14.33 16.01 -3.48
C LEU A 215 15.11 17.30 -3.19
N SER A 216 15.10 18.24 -4.15
CA SER A 216 15.79 19.52 -4.08
C SER A 216 14.79 20.66 -3.86
N ASN A 217 15.31 21.83 -3.46
CA ASN A 217 14.54 23.07 -3.31
C ASN A 217 13.30 22.91 -2.40
N PRO A 218 13.42 22.39 -1.18
CA PRO A 218 12.30 22.19 -0.29
C PRO A 218 11.67 23.53 0.11
N LYS A 219 10.33 23.59 0.04
CA LYS A 219 9.52 24.65 0.61
C LYS A 219 8.62 24.04 1.66
N ILE A 220 8.54 24.66 2.82
CA ILE A 220 7.75 24.20 3.96
C ILE A 220 6.56 25.14 4.12
N TYR A 221 5.38 24.55 4.25
CA TYR A 221 4.13 25.24 4.52
C TYR A 221 3.59 24.70 5.84
N GLU A 222 3.12 25.60 6.69
CA GLU A 222 2.51 25.26 7.98
C GLU A 222 0.99 25.21 7.85
N PHE A 223 0.39 24.22 8.49
CA PHE A 223 -1.05 24.17 8.76
C PHE A 223 -1.28 24.45 10.23
N ASP A 224 -2.40 25.07 10.56
CA ASP A 224 -2.78 25.35 11.95
C ASP A 224 -3.30 24.13 12.72
N THR A 225 -3.01 22.92 12.27
CA THR A 225 -3.57 21.68 12.83
C THR A 225 -2.58 20.53 12.76
N GLU A 226 -2.43 19.80 13.87
CA GLU A 226 -1.73 18.52 13.87
C GLU A 226 -2.52 17.45 13.11
N ILE A 227 -1.82 16.63 12.34
CA ILE A 227 -2.42 15.53 11.61
C ILE A 227 -2.43 14.30 12.49
N LYS A 228 -3.61 13.88 12.90
CA LYS A 228 -3.84 12.68 13.69
C LYS A 228 -3.70 11.41 12.84
N ASP A 229 -4.02 10.27 13.40
CA ASP A 229 -3.63 8.96 12.86
C ASP A 229 -4.34 8.55 11.56
N LYS A 230 -5.51 9.12 11.27
CA LYS A 230 -6.27 8.79 10.05
C LYS A 230 -6.09 9.85 8.97
N ASN A 231 -5.33 9.49 7.96
CA ASN A 231 -5.16 10.33 6.79
C ASN A 231 -5.01 9.50 5.52
N PHE A 232 -5.37 10.05 4.40
CA PHE A 232 -5.08 9.48 3.09
C PHE A 232 -4.89 10.57 2.04
N MET A 233 -4.07 10.26 1.04
CA MET A 233 -3.84 11.12 -0.11
C MET A 233 -4.73 10.70 -1.25
N GLY A 234 -5.60 11.60 -1.70
CA GLY A 234 -6.29 11.47 -2.98
C GLY A 234 -5.46 12.08 -4.11
N ALA A 235 -5.95 11.95 -5.35
CA ALA A 235 -5.25 12.46 -6.53
C ALA A 235 -4.93 13.98 -6.47
N ASN A 236 -5.80 14.78 -5.84
CA ASN A 236 -5.70 16.24 -5.79
C ASN A 236 -5.96 16.80 -4.38
N ALA A 237 -6.10 15.98 -3.37
CA ALA A 237 -6.43 16.40 -2.02
C ALA A 237 -5.82 15.48 -0.97
N PHE A 238 -5.46 16.06 0.15
CA PHE A 238 -5.09 15.35 1.36
C PHE A 238 -6.28 15.40 2.34
N TYR A 239 -6.69 14.23 2.82
CA TYR A 239 -7.78 14.08 3.79
C TYR A 239 -7.19 13.65 5.12
N TYR A 240 -7.53 14.33 6.19
CA TYR A 240 -7.05 14.07 7.54
C TYR A 240 -8.17 14.27 8.56
N ASP A 241 -7.99 13.65 9.72
CA ASP A 241 -8.90 13.70 10.87
C ASP A 241 -8.29 14.56 11.99
#